data_e39394527f0925b43b34ba51aa83f7ec
#
_entry.id   e39394527f0925b43b34ba51aa83f7ec
#
_cell.length_a   1.000
_cell.length_b   1.000
_cell.length_c   1.000
_cell.angle_alpha   90.00
_cell.angle_beta   90.00
_cell.angle_gamma   90.00
#
_symmetry.space_group_name_H-M   'P 1'
#
loop_
_entity.id
_entity.type
_entity.pdbx_description
1 polymer ?
#
loop_
_entity_poly.entity_id
_entity_poly.type
_entity_poly.pdbx_seq_one_letter_code
_entity_poly.pdbx_strand_id
1 'polypeptide(L)'
;MNVREPAVVEDFFRSTTWTDHYAAYSRWREQSPVLARMPFVLPDGSEIETFNWLLLRHREVYGVLRDHETFSSEPPQIPGMSVPRLPLVQDHPPRHAVLRRLVSKAFTARQIAQLKPWIHRNAEELLEAMGDGEAEVMGGLAVPLPVRVIARLMGIPGEEYVAFKRWSDTFLSINTRDLEPGTRARNAMEMADYFGRVVAERRGRGGSHNRAGRSRTRW
;
A
#
# COMPACT_ATOMS: atom_id res chain seq x y z
N MET A 1 -31.12 -18.97 -5.42
CA MET A 1 -29.66 -19.10 -5.39
C MET A 1 -29.34 -19.93 -4.16
N ASN A 2 -28.92 -21.21 -4.29
CA ASN A 2 -28.56 -22.02 -3.13
C ASN A 2 -27.25 -21.44 -2.56
N VAL A 3 -27.35 -20.72 -1.48
CA VAL A 3 -26.17 -20.32 -0.69
C VAL A 3 -25.67 -21.61 -0.05
N ARG A 4 -24.55 -22.15 -0.57
CA ARG A 4 -23.85 -23.26 0.09
C ARG A 4 -23.42 -22.78 1.45
N GLU A 5 -23.45 -23.67 2.44
CA GLU A 5 -22.91 -23.34 3.77
C GLU A 5 -21.49 -22.76 3.65
N PRO A 6 -21.21 -21.66 4.38
CA PRO A 6 -19.89 -21.04 4.30
C PRO A 6 -18.82 -22.04 4.74
N ALA A 7 -17.78 -22.20 3.94
CA ALA A 7 -16.60 -22.94 4.34
C ALA A 7 -15.94 -22.20 5.51
N VAL A 8 -15.66 -22.91 6.60
CA VAL A 8 -14.93 -22.30 7.74
C VAL A 8 -13.45 -22.24 7.36
N VAL A 9 -12.94 -21.01 7.13
CA VAL A 9 -11.56 -20.75 6.74
C VAL A 9 -10.69 -20.39 7.96
N GLU A 10 -11.13 -20.74 9.17
CA GLU A 10 -10.43 -20.40 10.41
C GLU A 10 -8.97 -20.90 10.43
N ASP A 11 -8.73 -22.08 9.88
CA ASP A 11 -7.39 -22.67 9.86
C ASP A 11 -6.44 -22.04 8.84
N PHE A 12 -6.96 -21.36 7.83
CA PHE A 12 -6.14 -20.78 6.76
C PHE A 12 -5.17 -19.70 7.26
N PHE A 13 -5.65 -18.80 8.13
CA PHE A 13 -4.83 -17.71 8.67
C PHE A 13 -4.01 -18.12 9.91
N ARG A 14 -4.25 -19.32 10.44
CA ARG A 14 -3.51 -19.88 11.57
C ARG A 14 -2.41 -20.84 11.12
N SER A 15 -2.46 -21.34 9.89
CA SER A 15 -1.42 -22.22 9.35
C SER A 15 -0.13 -21.43 9.16
N THR A 16 0.97 -21.97 9.67
CA THR A 16 2.31 -21.36 9.60
C THR A 16 3.10 -21.84 8.40
N THR A 17 2.59 -22.81 7.62
CA THR A 17 3.29 -23.38 6.46
C THR A 17 2.65 -22.94 5.14
N TRP A 18 3.46 -22.38 4.24
CA TRP A 18 3.03 -21.96 2.90
C TRP A 18 2.50 -23.10 2.03
N THR A 19 2.97 -24.32 2.24
CA THR A 19 2.51 -25.51 1.53
C THR A 19 1.04 -25.80 1.77
N ASP A 20 0.56 -25.60 3.00
CA ASP A 20 -0.83 -25.84 3.37
C ASP A 20 -1.78 -24.81 2.72
N HIS A 21 -1.32 -23.56 2.56
CA HIS A 21 -2.07 -22.52 1.88
C HIS A 21 -2.33 -22.87 0.41
N TYR A 22 -1.34 -23.34 -0.33
CA TYR A 22 -1.52 -23.71 -1.74
C TYR A 22 -2.46 -24.90 -1.93
N ALA A 23 -2.38 -25.91 -1.05
CA ALA A 23 -3.30 -27.04 -1.06
C ALA A 23 -4.76 -26.60 -0.78
N ALA A 24 -4.95 -25.69 0.18
CA ALA A 24 -6.25 -25.09 0.49
C ALA A 24 -6.79 -24.29 -0.70
N TYR A 25 -5.99 -23.41 -1.31
CA TYR A 25 -6.37 -22.66 -2.51
C TYR A 25 -6.78 -23.58 -3.67
N SER A 26 -6.08 -24.68 -3.89
CA SER A 26 -6.41 -25.62 -4.96
C SER A 26 -7.78 -26.24 -4.76
N ARG A 27 -8.08 -26.71 -3.55
CA ARG A 27 -9.39 -27.27 -3.20
C ARG A 27 -10.52 -26.23 -3.34
N TRP A 28 -10.32 -25.02 -2.82
CA TRP A 28 -11.34 -23.98 -2.86
C TRP A 28 -11.54 -23.40 -4.26
N ARG A 29 -10.52 -23.43 -5.11
CA ARG A 29 -10.64 -22.99 -6.50
C ARG A 29 -11.66 -23.80 -7.30
N GLU A 30 -11.82 -25.08 -6.99
CA GLU A 30 -12.84 -25.93 -7.62
C GLU A 30 -14.26 -25.50 -7.24
N GLN A 31 -14.43 -24.91 -6.06
CA GLN A 31 -15.70 -24.47 -5.50
C GLN A 31 -15.93 -22.95 -5.61
N SER A 32 -14.95 -22.20 -6.15
CA SER A 32 -15.01 -20.74 -6.23
C SER A 32 -16.24 -20.22 -6.98
N PRO A 33 -16.90 -19.14 -6.53
CA PRO A 33 -16.59 -18.37 -5.32
C PRO A 33 -16.97 -19.11 -4.02
N VAL A 34 -16.16 -18.93 -2.98
CA VAL A 34 -16.38 -19.56 -1.65
C VAL A 34 -16.76 -18.49 -0.65
N LEU A 35 -17.85 -18.67 0.09
CA LEU A 35 -18.19 -17.82 1.21
C LEU A 35 -17.39 -18.29 2.44
N ALA A 36 -16.52 -17.43 2.94
CA ALA A 36 -15.68 -17.70 4.08
C ALA A 36 -16.13 -16.92 5.31
N ARG A 37 -16.20 -17.59 6.44
CA ARG A 37 -16.37 -16.98 7.74
C ARG A 37 -14.98 -16.68 8.31
N MET A 38 -14.74 -15.43 8.67
CA MET A 38 -13.44 -14.98 9.14
C MET A 38 -13.61 -14.16 10.41
N PRO A 39 -12.92 -14.50 11.50
CA PRO A 39 -12.91 -13.65 12.68
C PRO A 39 -12.15 -12.36 12.37
N PHE A 40 -12.70 -11.23 12.77
CA PHE A 40 -12.07 -9.93 12.70
C PHE A 40 -11.87 -9.40 14.13
N VAL A 41 -10.61 -9.14 14.49
CA VAL A 41 -10.26 -8.62 15.82
C VAL A 41 -10.35 -7.10 15.82
N LEU A 42 -11.21 -6.57 16.69
CA LEU A 42 -11.36 -5.13 16.89
C LEU A 42 -10.18 -4.56 17.69
N PRO A 43 -9.98 -3.22 17.67
CA PRO A 43 -8.88 -2.58 18.42
C PRO A 43 -8.92 -2.79 19.93
N ASP A 44 -10.08 -3.09 20.49
CA ASP A 44 -10.27 -3.40 21.91
C ASP A 44 -10.00 -4.87 22.26
N GLY A 45 -9.61 -5.67 21.26
CA GLY A 45 -9.35 -7.10 21.41
C GLY A 45 -10.59 -8.00 21.30
N SER A 46 -11.79 -7.45 21.17
CA SER A 46 -12.99 -8.24 20.91
C SER A 46 -13.00 -8.77 19.47
N GLU A 47 -13.69 -9.89 19.25
CA GLU A 47 -13.80 -10.50 17.93
C GLU A 47 -15.24 -10.36 17.40
N ILE A 48 -15.35 -10.02 16.12
CA ILE A 48 -16.61 -10.08 15.37
C ILE A 48 -16.48 -11.07 14.22
N GLU A 49 -17.57 -11.75 13.91
CA GLU A 49 -17.62 -12.58 12.71
C GLU A 49 -17.85 -11.72 11.47
N THR A 50 -17.03 -11.94 10.45
CA THR A 50 -17.20 -11.34 9.13
C THR A 50 -17.37 -12.43 8.09
N PHE A 51 -18.20 -12.14 7.07
CA PHE A 51 -18.37 -13.02 5.93
C PHE A 51 -17.75 -12.40 4.70
N ASN A 52 -16.85 -13.17 4.07
CA ASN A 52 -16.08 -12.71 2.93
C ASN A 52 -16.19 -13.70 1.78
N TRP A 53 -16.38 -13.18 0.56
CA TRP A 53 -16.31 -14.01 -0.63
C TRP A 53 -14.86 -14.15 -1.09
N LEU A 54 -14.36 -15.38 -1.13
CA LEU A 54 -13.06 -15.70 -1.70
C LEU A 54 -13.22 -16.03 -3.19
N LEU A 55 -12.61 -15.23 -4.02
CA LEU A 55 -12.55 -15.40 -5.46
C LEU A 55 -11.19 -15.97 -5.83
N LEU A 56 -11.14 -17.19 -6.35
CA LEU A 56 -9.91 -17.93 -6.58
C LEU A 56 -9.64 -18.24 -8.05
N ARG A 57 -10.54 -17.83 -8.95
CA ARG A 57 -10.36 -17.98 -10.40
C ARG A 57 -10.10 -16.63 -11.04
N HIS A 58 -9.13 -16.59 -11.94
CA HIS A 58 -8.77 -15.36 -12.67
C HIS A 58 -9.97 -14.63 -13.25
N ARG A 59 -10.88 -15.34 -13.90
CA ARG A 59 -12.08 -14.74 -14.52
C ARG A 59 -12.96 -14.01 -13.51
N GLU A 60 -13.15 -14.57 -12.33
CA GLU A 60 -13.98 -14.00 -11.27
C GLU A 60 -13.30 -12.74 -10.68
N VAL A 61 -12.02 -12.85 -10.33
CA VAL A 61 -11.22 -11.72 -9.83
C VAL A 61 -11.18 -10.58 -10.84
N TYR A 62 -10.91 -10.91 -12.12
CA TYR A 62 -10.87 -9.92 -13.19
C TYR A 62 -12.21 -9.21 -13.38
N GLY A 63 -13.34 -9.97 -13.31
CA GLY A 63 -14.69 -9.42 -13.40
C GLY A 63 -14.97 -8.43 -12.28
N VAL A 64 -14.74 -8.82 -11.02
CA VAL A 64 -14.98 -7.96 -9.85
C VAL A 64 -14.12 -6.70 -9.88
N LEU A 65 -12.82 -6.82 -10.21
CA LEU A 65 -11.92 -5.66 -10.24
C LEU A 65 -12.27 -4.63 -11.33
N ARG A 66 -13.05 -5.01 -12.33
CA ARG A 66 -13.48 -4.10 -13.41
C ARG A 66 -14.88 -3.53 -13.23
N ASP A 67 -15.71 -4.21 -12.48
CA ASP A 67 -17.10 -3.84 -12.26
C ASP A 67 -17.24 -2.95 -11.02
N HIS A 68 -16.84 -1.69 -11.17
CA HIS A 68 -16.90 -0.70 -10.10
C HIS A 68 -18.32 -0.18 -9.82
N GLU A 69 -19.30 -0.51 -10.67
CA GLU A 69 -20.70 -0.18 -10.44
C GLU A 69 -21.34 -1.14 -9.44
N THR A 70 -20.98 -2.43 -9.52
CA THR A 70 -21.48 -3.46 -8.60
C THR A 70 -20.61 -3.58 -7.35
N PHE A 71 -19.28 -3.49 -7.48
CA PHE A 71 -18.32 -3.73 -6.40
C PHE A 71 -17.61 -2.45 -5.97
N SER A 72 -17.86 -2.06 -4.73
CA SER A 72 -17.22 -0.90 -4.12
C SER A 72 -15.80 -1.23 -3.61
N SER A 73 -14.87 -0.30 -3.76
CA SER A 73 -13.56 -0.32 -3.11
C SER A 73 -13.57 0.35 -1.72
N GLU A 74 -14.71 0.87 -1.28
CA GLU A 74 -14.83 1.44 0.06
C GLU A 74 -14.82 0.32 1.11
N PRO A 75 -14.03 0.46 2.19
CA PRO A 75 -14.05 -0.51 3.26
C PRO A 75 -15.41 -0.52 3.96
N PRO A 76 -15.84 -1.69 4.48
CA PRO A 76 -17.06 -1.76 5.26
C PRO A 76 -16.95 -0.87 6.50
N GLN A 77 -18.08 -0.23 6.87
CA GLN A 77 -18.18 0.53 8.11
C GLN A 77 -18.27 -0.46 9.28
N ILE A 78 -17.24 -0.48 10.12
CA ILE A 78 -17.21 -1.32 11.33
C ILE A 78 -17.42 -0.40 12.52
N PRO A 79 -18.45 -0.62 13.36
CA PRO A 79 -18.68 0.20 14.54
C PRO A 79 -17.45 0.26 15.45
N GLY A 80 -17.09 1.46 15.91
CA GLY A 80 -15.91 1.66 16.76
C GLY A 80 -14.56 1.68 16.03
N MET A 81 -14.53 1.46 14.71
CA MET A 81 -13.29 1.49 13.94
C MET A 81 -13.28 2.62 12.90
N SER A 82 -12.28 3.47 13.00
CA SER A 82 -12.00 4.48 11.95
C SER A 82 -10.90 3.96 11.03
N VAL A 83 -11.27 3.63 9.81
CA VAL A 83 -10.30 3.23 8.77
C VAL A 83 -9.87 4.48 8.00
N PRO A 84 -8.57 4.82 7.99
CA PRO A 84 -8.08 5.93 7.19
C PRO A 84 -8.44 5.74 5.71
N ARG A 85 -8.98 6.78 5.09
CA ARG A 85 -9.27 6.74 3.66
C ARG A 85 -7.98 6.72 2.85
N LEU A 86 -7.88 5.77 1.93
CA LEU A 86 -6.77 5.63 0.98
C LEU A 86 -7.17 6.23 -0.37
N PRO A 87 -6.73 7.46 -0.69
CA PRO A 87 -7.00 8.05 -1.99
C PRO A 87 -6.49 7.14 -3.12
N LEU A 88 -7.14 7.16 -4.27
CA LEU A 88 -6.96 6.29 -5.43
C LEU A 88 -7.43 4.85 -5.23
N VAL A 89 -7.15 4.23 -4.08
CA VAL A 89 -7.52 2.84 -3.81
C VAL A 89 -9.03 2.72 -3.54
N GLN A 90 -9.57 3.67 -2.77
CA GLN A 90 -10.96 3.68 -2.31
C GLN A 90 -11.82 4.74 -3.03
N ASP A 91 -11.28 5.37 -4.06
CA ASP A 91 -12.03 6.36 -4.82
C ASP A 91 -12.76 5.70 -5.99
N HIS A 92 -14.01 6.13 -6.21
CA HIS A 92 -14.82 5.77 -7.38
C HIS A 92 -14.73 6.83 -8.48
N PRO A 93 -15.10 6.51 -9.73
CA PRO A 93 -15.34 7.51 -10.76
C PRO A 93 -16.39 8.54 -10.31
N PRO A 94 -16.26 9.82 -10.67
CA PRO A 94 -15.20 10.41 -11.51
C PRO A 94 -13.92 10.77 -10.74
N ARG A 95 -13.94 10.78 -9.40
CA ARG A 95 -12.83 11.21 -8.53
C ARG A 95 -11.56 10.39 -8.76
N HIS A 96 -11.69 9.07 -8.82
CA HIS A 96 -10.57 8.16 -9.13
C HIS A 96 -9.85 8.58 -10.42
N ALA A 97 -10.62 8.82 -11.50
CA ALA A 97 -10.04 9.20 -12.80
C ALA A 97 -9.25 10.53 -12.74
N VAL A 98 -9.74 11.50 -11.96
CA VAL A 98 -9.05 12.80 -11.76
C VAL A 98 -7.73 12.59 -11.01
N LEU A 99 -7.77 11.91 -9.87
CA LEU A 99 -6.59 11.65 -9.04
C LEU A 99 -5.55 10.82 -9.78
N ARG A 100 -5.97 9.74 -10.46
CA ARG A 100 -5.08 8.89 -11.25
C ARG A 100 -4.38 9.69 -12.36
N ARG A 101 -5.09 10.59 -13.05
CA ARG A 101 -4.50 11.46 -14.07
C ARG A 101 -3.43 12.38 -13.49
N LEU A 102 -3.65 12.93 -12.30
CA LEU A 102 -2.65 13.75 -11.61
C LEU A 102 -1.39 12.95 -11.27
N VAL A 103 -1.56 11.78 -10.67
CA VAL A 103 -0.43 10.90 -10.30
C VAL A 103 0.30 10.40 -11.54
N SER A 104 -0.42 10.01 -12.60
CA SER A 104 0.19 9.53 -13.85
C SER A 104 1.12 10.56 -14.53
N LYS A 105 0.88 11.86 -14.31
CA LYS A 105 1.80 12.91 -14.78
C LYS A 105 3.17 12.87 -14.10
N ALA A 106 3.25 12.34 -12.88
CA ALA A 106 4.51 12.18 -12.16
C ALA A 106 5.26 10.88 -12.54
N PHE A 107 4.60 9.95 -13.25
CA PHE A 107 5.16 8.65 -13.63
C PHE A 107 5.24 8.49 -15.16
N THR A 108 5.75 9.50 -15.84
CA THR A 108 5.95 9.43 -17.29
C THR A 108 7.16 8.53 -17.64
N ALA A 109 7.13 7.91 -18.83
CA ALA A 109 8.23 7.08 -19.32
C ALA A 109 9.58 7.85 -19.31
N ARG A 110 9.57 9.15 -19.61
CA ARG A 110 10.75 10.01 -19.55
C ARG A 110 11.30 10.16 -18.12
N GLN A 111 10.44 10.39 -17.14
CA GLN A 111 10.85 10.50 -15.72
C GLN A 111 11.41 9.18 -15.20
N ILE A 112 10.78 8.06 -15.55
CA ILE A 112 11.27 6.72 -15.18
C ILE A 112 12.63 6.45 -15.83
N ALA A 113 12.81 6.78 -17.13
CA ALA A 113 14.10 6.64 -17.81
C ALA A 113 15.22 7.44 -17.14
N GLN A 114 14.92 8.64 -16.62
CA GLN A 114 15.89 9.47 -15.88
C GLN A 114 16.33 8.87 -14.54
N LEU A 115 15.52 8.01 -13.94
CA LEU A 115 15.87 7.32 -12.70
C LEU A 115 16.81 6.12 -12.93
N LYS A 116 16.82 5.55 -14.11
CA LYS A 116 17.57 4.32 -14.42
C LYS A 116 19.05 4.36 -14.00
N PRO A 117 19.86 5.40 -14.34
CA PRO A 117 21.25 5.46 -13.91
C PRO A 117 21.42 5.54 -12.39
N TRP A 118 20.49 6.20 -11.70
CA TRP A 118 20.51 6.29 -10.25
C TRP A 118 20.13 4.95 -9.60
N ILE A 119 19.15 4.23 -10.17
CA ILE A 119 18.75 2.89 -9.69
C ILE A 119 19.93 1.94 -9.80
N HIS A 120 20.66 1.94 -10.92
CA HIS A 120 21.85 1.11 -11.10
C HIS A 120 22.90 1.38 -10.02
N ARG A 121 23.28 2.64 -9.80
CA ARG A 121 24.25 2.98 -8.75
C ARG A 121 23.80 2.53 -7.36
N ASN A 122 22.53 2.72 -6.99
CA ASN A 122 22.04 2.26 -5.71
C ASN A 122 22.01 0.73 -5.60
N ALA A 123 21.75 0.02 -6.67
CA ALA A 123 21.83 -1.43 -6.68
C ALA A 123 23.28 -1.90 -6.49
N GLU A 124 24.24 -1.27 -7.17
CA GLU A 124 25.66 -1.53 -7.02
C GLU A 124 26.14 -1.25 -5.58
N GLU A 125 25.81 -0.09 -5.01
CA GLU A 125 26.10 0.25 -3.61
C GLU A 125 25.56 -0.79 -2.62
N LEU A 126 24.32 -1.28 -2.84
CA LEU A 126 23.71 -2.28 -1.97
C LEU A 126 24.39 -3.64 -2.13
N LEU A 127 24.74 -4.04 -3.34
CA LEU A 127 25.46 -5.28 -3.60
C LEU A 127 26.87 -5.26 -3.00
N GLU A 128 27.59 -4.15 -3.15
CA GLU A 128 28.91 -3.97 -2.54
C GLU A 128 28.84 -4.04 -1.01
N ALA A 129 27.80 -3.47 -0.40
CA ALA A 129 27.59 -3.52 1.05
C ALA A 129 27.26 -4.92 1.57
N MET A 130 26.78 -5.82 0.71
CA MET A 130 26.53 -7.22 1.10
C MET A 130 27.83 -8.05 1.16
N GLY A 131 28.93 -7.58 0.52
CA GLY A 131 30.22 -8.26 0.51
C GLY A 131 30.22 -9.54 -0.34
N ASP A 132 31.33 -10.29 -0.23
CA ASP A 132 31.53 -11.56 -0.93
C ASP A 132 31.05 -12.75 -0.06
N GLY A 133 30.43 -13.76 -0.70
CA GLY A 133 29.98 -14.98 -0.05
C GLY A 133 28.46 -15.10 0.06
N GLU A 134 28.00 -15.81 1.08
CA GLU A 134 26.57 -15.96 1.35
C GLU A 134 26.00 -14.64 1.91
N ALA A 135 24.91 -14.18 1.32
CA ALA A 135 24.28 -12.91 1.70
C ALA A 135 22.76 -13.03 1.80
N GLU A 136 22.16 -12.29 2.72
CA GLU A 136 20.70 -12.20 2.87
C GLU A 136 20.16 -11.14 1.89
N VAL A 137 19.52 -11.62 0.80
CA VAL A 137 19.10 -10.79 -0.34
C VAL A 137 17.89 -9.91 -0.01
N MET A 138 16.97 -10.35 0.83
CA MET A 138 15.77 -9.59 1.14
C MET A 138 16.11 -8.28 1.86
N GLY A 139 16.87 -8.34 2.94
CA GLY A 139 17.27 -7.16 3.71
C GLY A 139 18.37 -6.35 3.02
N GLY A 140 19.29 -7.03 2.30
CA GLY A 140 20.41 -6.35 1.63
C GLY A 140 20.04 -5.63 0.34
N LEU A 141 19.10 -6.17 -0.46
CA LEU A 141 18.79 -5.64 -1.79
C LEU A 141 17.29 -5.50 -2.07
N ALA A 142 16.53 -6.59 -1.92
CA ALA A 142 15.17 -6.67 -2.45
C ALA A 142 14.19 -5.72 -1.74
N VAL A 143 14.39 -5.42 -0.48
CA VAL A 143 13.61 -4.46 0.29
C VAL A 143 14.17 -3.04 0.18
N PRO A 144 15.47 -2.76 0.42
CA PRO A 144 15.96 -1.37 0.41
C PRO A 144 15.93 -0.71 -0.97
N LEU A 145 16.18 -1.42 -2.05
CA LEU A 145 16.21 -0.82 -3.39
C LEU A 145 14.86 -0.20 -3.80
N PRO A 146 13.73 -0.90 -3.78
CA PRO A 146 12.42 -0.30 -4.08
C PRO A 146 12.05 0.84 -3.11
N VAL A 147 12.36 0.72 -1.83
CA VAL A 147 12.09 1.77 -0.84
C VAL A 147 12.83 3.05 -1.20
N ARG A 148 14.12 2.97 -1.53
CA ARG A 148 14.92 4.12 -1.98
C ARG A 148 14.36 4.73 -3.27
N VAL A 149 13.93 3.91 -4.23
CA VAL A 149 13.32 4.37 -5.49
C VAL A 149 12.02 5.15 -5.25
N ILE A 150 11.12 4.62 -4.44
CA ILE A 150 9.85 5.27 -4.12
C ILE A 150 10.11 6.57 -3.34
N ALA A 151 10.96 6.53 -2.34
CA ALA A 151 11.33 7.70 -1.54
C ALA A 151 11.90 8.81 -2.43
N ARG A 152 12.80 8.48 -3.38
CA ARG A 152 13.33 9.45 -4.34
C ARG A 152 12.26 10.02 -5.26
N LEU A 153 11.33 9.20 -5.76
CA LEU A 153 10.20 9.67 -6.57
C LEU A 153 9.32 10.67 -5.81
N MET A 154 9.16 10.45 -4.51
CA MET A 154 8.44 11.34 -3.62
C MET A 154 9.25 12.57 -3.20
N GLY A 155 10.56 12.59 -3.50
CA GLY A 155 11.49 13.64 -3.10
C GLY A 155 11.82 13.63 -1.60
N ILE A 156 11.85 12.43 -1.02
CA ILE A 156 12.27 12.18 0.37
C ILE A 156 13.80 12.08 0.38
N PRO A 157 14.50 12.82 1.27
CA PRO A 157 15.94 12.75 1.42
C PRO A 157 16.42 11.38 1.91
N GLY A 158 17.70 11.04 1.63
CA GLY A 158 18.26 9.73 1.96
C GLY A 158 18.29 9.42 3.47
N GLU A 159 18.52 10.43 4.30
CA GLU A 159 18.50 10.36 5.77
C GLU A 159 17.13 9.92 6.32
N GLU A 160 16.06 10.14 5.57
CA GLU A 160 14.70 9.79 5.98
C GLU A 160 14.24 8.40 5.48
N TYR A 161 15.06 7.66 4.75
CA TYR A 161 14.66 6.37 4.16
C TYR A 161 14.28 5.32 5.21
N VAL A 162 14.97 5.30 6.35
CA VAL A 162 14.68 4.37 7.46
C VAL A 162 13.31 4.70 8.08
N ALA A 163 13.03 5.97 8.32
CA ALA A 163 11.73 6.41 8.84
C ALA A 163 10.62 6.12 7.82
N PHE A 164 10.84 6.43 6.55
CA PHE A 164 9.90 6.15 5.47
C PHE A 164 9.57 4.65 5.34
N LYS A 165 10.59 3.79 5.42
CA LYS A 165 10.39 2.33 5.43
C LYS A 165 9.53 1.90 6.62
N ARG A 166 9.86 2.34 7.84
CA ARG A 166 9.11 2.01 9.05
C ARG A 166 7.63 2.41 8.94
N TRP A 167 7.35 3.62 8.44
CA TRP A 167 5.98 4.08 8.21
C TRP A 167 5.25 3.23 7.17
N SER A 168 5.93 2.93 6.06
CA SER A 168 5.37 2.11 4.98
C SER A 168 5.06 0.69 5.45
N ASP A 169 5.96 0.05 6.17
CA ASP A 169 5.76 -1.30 6.73
C ASP A 169 4.54 -1.31 7.65
N THR A 170 4.44 -0.34 8.55
CA THR A 170 3.30 -0.22 9.48
C THR A 170 1.98 0.01 8.75
N PHE A 171 2.00 0.84 7.71
CA PHE A 171 0.81 1.19 6.95
C PHE A 171 0.31 0.02 6.08
N LEU A 172 1.24 -0.74 5.49
CA LEU A 172 0.94 -1.86 4.61
C LEU A 172 0.72 -3.18 5.38
N SER A 173 1.08 -3.23 6.66
CA SER A 173 0.89 -4.43 7.48
C SER A 173 -0.59 -4.75 7.62
N ILE A 174 -0.99 -5.87 7.05
CA ILE A 174 -2.33 -6.44 7.21
C ILE A 174 -2.47 -7.08 8.59
N ASN A 175 -1.35 -7.62 9.11
CA ASN A 175 -1.31 -8.30 10.40
C ASN A 175 -0.94 -7.32 11.51
N THR A 176 -1.94 -6.84 12.25
CA THR A 176 -1.73 -5.90 13.36
C THR A 176 -1.28 -6.56 14.66
N ARG A 177 -1.35 -7.90 14.74
CA ARG A 177 -1.03 -8.65 15.96
C ARG A 177 0.45 -8.59 16.34
N ASP A 178 1.33 -8.36 15.35
CA ASP A 178 2.78 -8.33 15.55
C ASP A 178 3.32 -6.95 15.93
N LEU A 179 2.44 -5.93 16.02
CA LEU A 179 2.84 -4.58 16.36
C LEU A 179 2.50 -4.27 17.83
N GLU A 180 3.46 -3.70 18.53
CA GLU A 180 3.24 -3.13 19.86
C GLU A 180 2.05 -2.16 19.88
N PRO A 181 1.19 -2.19 20.92
CA PRO A 181 0.05 -1.29 21.02
C PRO A 181 0.43 0.18 20.79
N GLY A 182 -0.37 0.86 20.00
CA GLY A 182 -0.15 2.27 19.65
C GLY A 182 0.93 2.55 18.59
N THR A 183 1.71 1.57 18.16
CA THR A 183 2.76 1.76 17.15
C THR A 183 2.20 2.23 15.81
N ARG A 184 1.07 1.69 15.38
CA ARG A 184 0.40 2.12 14.15
C ARG A 184 -0.03 3.58 14.22
N ALA A 185 -0.64 4.00 15.34
CA ALA A 185 -1.06 5.39 15.52
C ALA A 185 0.13 6.35 15.53
N ARG A 186 1.20 6.04 16.27
CA ARG A 186 2.43 6.85 16.29
C ARG A 186 3.02 7.00 14.90
N ASN A 187 3.25 5.91 14.19
CA ASN A 187 3.85 5.94 12.86
C ASN A 187 2.97 6.67 11.83
N ALA A 188 1.63 6.54 11.93
CA ALA A 188 0.70 7.29 11.10
C ALA A 188 0.76 8.80 11.37
N MET A 189 0.86 9.21 12.64
CA MET A 189 1.01 10.62 13.02
C MET A 189 2.35 11.19 12.54
N GLU A 190 3.46 10.49 12.78
CA GLU A 190 4.79 10.92 12.32
C GLU A 190 4.81 11.08 10.79
N MET A 191 4.25 10.13 10.06
CA MET A 191 4.14 10.20 8.60
C MET A 191 3.29 11.39 8.15
N ALA A 192 2.14 11.61 8.80
CA ALA A 192 1.26 12.74 8.47
C ALA A 192 1.94 14.09 8.73
N ASP A 193 2.64 14.24 9.85
CA ASP A 193 3.40 15.45 10.20
C ASP A 193 4.54 15.70 9.22
N TYR A 194 5.29 14.66 8.87
CA TYR A 194 6.35 14.75 7.87
C TYR A 194 5.84 15.26 6.52
N PHE A 195 4.84 14.60 5.96
CA PHE A 195 4.27 15.02 4.68
C PHE A 195 3.56 16.37 4.77
N GLY A 196 2.95 16.70 5.90
CA GLY A 196 2.40 18.03 6.16
C GLY A 196 3.44 19.13 6.00
N ARG A 197 4.62 18.96 6.62
CA ARG A 197 5.75 19.89 6.47
C ARG A 197 6.26 19.97 5.03
N VAL A 198 6.48 18.83 4.38
CA VAL A 198 6.96 18.77 2.99
C VAL A 198 5.99 19.49 2.03
N VAL A 199 4.68 19.31 2.20
CA VAL A 199 3.66 19.99 1.39
C VAL A 199 3.66 21.49 1.66
N ALA A 200 3.76 21.93 2.93
CA ALA A 200 3.79 23.35 3.30
C ALA A 200 5.01 24.05 2.69
N GLU A 201 6.20 23.45 2.78
CA GLU A 201 7.43 23.97 2.19
C GLU A 201 7.35 24.11 0.67
N ARG A 202 6.84 23.08 -0.02
CA ARG A 202 6.68 23.12 -1.49
C ARG A 202 5.67 24.17 -1.93
N ARG A 203 4.59 24.37 -1.18
CA ARG A 203 3.60 25.44 -1.44
C ARG A 203 4.22 26.82 -1.21
N GLY A 204 5.02 26.99 -0.16
CA GLY A 204 5.75 28.24 0.11
C GLY A 204 6.71 28.62 -1.02
N ARG A 205 7.49 27.66 -1.52
CA ARG A 205 8.41 27.88 -2.67
C ARG A 205 7.68 28.18 -3.97
N GLY A 206 6.54 27.53 -4.25
CA GLY A 206 5.72 27.82 -5.43
C GLY A 206 5.04 29.19 -5.37
N GLY A 207 4.67 29.68 -4.19
CA GLY A 207 4.09 31.00 -3.99
C GLY A 207 5.07 32.16 -4.21
N SER A 208 6.35 31.98 -3.92
CA SER A 208 7.40 32.99 -4.15
C SER A 208 7.70 33.20 -5.64
N HIS A 209 7.67 32.13 -6.44
CA HIS A 209 7.88 32.22 -7.90
C HIS A 209 6.73 32.97 -8.61
N ASN A 210 5.50 32.81 -8.14
CA ASN A 210 4.33 33.48 -8.73
C ASN A 210 4.21 34.96 -8.32
N ARG A 211 4.83 35.38 -7.20
CA ARG A 211 4.88 36.80 -6.80
C ARG A 211 5.97 37.58 -7.54
N ALA A 212 7.08 36.94 -7.89
CA ALA A 212 8.14 37.58 -8.67
C ALA A 212 7.75 37.81 -10.13
N GLY A 213 6.82 37.02 -10.70
CA GLY A 213 6.31 37.18 -12.06
C GLY A 213 5.24 38.25 -12.25
N ARG A 214 4.63 38.81 -11.17
CA ARG A 214 3.56 39.84 -11.28
C ARG A 214 4.04 41.27 -11.12
N SER A 215 5.33 41.51 -10.91
CA SER A 215 5.85 42.89 -10.74
C SER A 215 6.46 43.53 -11.99
N ARG A 216 6.30 42.92 -13.16
CA ARG A 216 6.75 43.53 -14.45
C ARG A 216 5.69 43.43 -15.52
N THR A 217 4.68 44.28 -15.43
CA THR A 217 4.00 44.89 -16.61
C THR A 217 3.15 46.07 -16.13
N ARG A 218 3.79 47.19 -15.92
CA ARG A 218 3.21 48.52 -16.20
C ARG A 218 4.08 49.09 -17.30
N TRP A 219 3.52 49.12 -18.44
CA TRP A 219 3.49 50.18 -19.50
C TRP A 219 2.46 49.75 -20.54
#